data_5035f1eb006659df383ddb6fe5261ef1
#
_entry.id   5035f1eb006659df383ddb6fe5261ef1
#
_cell.length_a   1.000
_cell.length_b   1.000
_cell.length_c   1.000
_cell.angle_alpha   90.00
_cell.angle_beta   90.00
_cell.angle_gamma   90.00
#
_symmetry.space_group_name_H-M   'P 1'
#
loop_
_entity.id
_entity.type
_entity.pdbx_description
1 polymer ?
#
loop_
_entity_poly.entity_id
_entity_poly.type
_entity_poly.pdbx_seq_one_letter_code
_entity_poly.pdbx_strand_id
1 'polypeptide(L)'
;MTSRRILPLLLAAAFGAALPATASAQQKAKNIIFFLGDGMGPSVITAARIYRGGEDSLLHFERLMERTARIKTYSLDYQTTDSAPSMGAYMTGMKLNNDVISQAGARTINPTKDGVDQCGANNGRPAVTILELAKARGRATGAITTTELTHATPASTFAHTCSRDAAYTIAQQLVPGGAGYNAALGDGVDVLMGGGRNH
;
A
#
# COMPACT_ATOMS: atom_id res chain seq x y z
N MET A 1 23.01 24.63 83.47
CA MET A 1 21.77 23.85 83.19
C MET A 1 21.13 24.35 81.93
N THR A 2 21.42 23.70 80.85
CA THR A 2 20.95 24.11 79.50
C THR A 2 20.02 23.02 78.95
N SER A 3 18.74 23.35 78.91
CA SER A 3 17.69 22.48 78.36
C SER A 3 17.74 22.49 76.82
N ARG A 4 18.05 21.33 76.22
CA ARG A 4 17.94 21.09 74.79
C ARG A 4 16.48 20.71 74.41
N ARG A 5 15.81 21.57 73.70
CA ARG A 5 14.50 21.25 73.08
C ARG A 5 14.72 20.48 71.76
N ILE A 6 14.26 19.25 71.71
CA ILE A 6 14.22 18.41 70.51
C ILE A 6 12.94 18.74 69.77
N LEU A 7 13.08 19.22 68.56
CA LEU A 7 11.96 19.49 67.59
C LEU A 7 11.70 18.24 66.80
N PRO A 8 10.50 17.67 66.76
CA PRO A 8 10.20 16.53 65.90
C PRO A 8 9.97 16.99 64.43
N LEU A 9 10.75 16.41 63.57
CA LEU A 9 10.62 16.59 62.11
C LEU A 9 9.41 15.75 61.62
N LEU A 10 8.32 16.41 61.22
CA LEU A 10 7.18 15.79 60.58
C LEU A 10 7.51 15.54 59.09
N LEU A 11 7.77 14.29 58.78
CA LEU A 11 7.95 13.82 57.40
C LEU A 11 6.56 13.65 56.77
N ALA A 12 6.12 14.61 55.97
CA ALA A 12 4.90 14.49 55.16
C ALA A 12 5.20 13.61 53.94
N ALA A 13 4.79 12.35 53.97
CA ALA A 13 4.81 11.47 52.82
C ALA A 13 3.68 11.88 51.83
N ALA A 14 4.04 12.58 50.77
CA ALA A 14 3.13 12.84 49.67
C ALA A 14 2.92 11.55 48.84
N PHE A 15 1.84 10.85 49.11
CA PHE A 15 1.35 9.77 48.22
C PHE A 15 0.85 10.41 46.92
N GLY A 16 1.70 10.48 45.92
CA GLY A 16 1.30 10.79 44.56
C GLY A 16 0.39 9.70 44.00
N ALA A 17 -0.91 9.93 44.01
CA ALA A 17 -1.85 9.07 43.28
C ALA A 17 -1.54 9.15 41.77
N ALA A 18 -0.78 8.19 41.27
CA ALA A 18 -0.62 7.97 39.84
C ALA A 18 -1.98 7.57 39.29
N LEU A 19 -2.70 8.52 38.69
CA LEU A 19 -3.89 8.23 37.90
C LEU A 19 -3.48 7.27 36.79
N PRO A 20 -4.15 6.10 36.64
CA PRO A 20 -3.88 5.23 35.52
C PRO A 20 -4.22 6.01 34.24
N ALA A 21 -3.21 6.29 33.40
CA ALA A 21 -3.44 6.75 32.05
C ALA A 21 -4.28 5.66 31.36
N THR A 22 -5.57 5.91 31.19
CA THR A 22 -6.42 5.06 30.38
C THR A 22 -5.86 5.13 28.98
N ALA A 23 -5.05 4.13 28.60
CA ALA A 23 -4.67 3.92 27.22
C ALA A 23 -5.98 3.73 26.47
N SER A 24 -6.41 4.77 25.74
CA SER A 24 -7.53 4.68 24.81
C SER A 24 -7.21 3.52 23.88
N ALA A 25 -7.93 2.42 24.03
CA ALA A 25 -7.79 1.27 23.14
C ALA A 25 -8.08 1.78 21.73
N GLN A 26 -7.03 1.96 20.94
CA GLN A 26 -7.17 2.43 19.56
C GLN A 26 -8.11 1.48 18.83
N GLN A 27 -9.27 1.96 18.46
CA GLN A 27 -10.30 1.17 17.81
C GLN A 27 -9.71 0.63 16.51
N LYS A 28 -9.57 -0.68 16.38
CA LYS A 28 -9.02 -1.32 15.20
C LYS A 28 -9.91 -1.01 13.99
N ALA A 29 -9.33 -0.48 12.92
CA ALA A 29 -10.04 -0.26 11.68
C ALA A 29 -10.66 -1.58 11.18
N LYS A 30 -11.95 -1.56 10.86
CA LYS A 30 -12.67 -2.72 10.34
C LYS A 30 -12.48 -2.87 8.83
N ASN A 31 -12.38 -1.75 8.13
CA ASN A 31 -12.23 -1.67 6.68
C ASN A 31 -11.06 -0.75 6.35
N ILE A 32 -10.39 -1.02 5.24
CA ILE A 32 -9.30 -0.19 4.70
C ILE A 32 -9.66 0.14 3.26
N ILE A 33 -9.69 1.42 2.93
CA ILE A 33 -9.83 1.91 1.56
C ILE A 33 -8.54 2.68 1.25
N PHE A 34 -7.80 2.21 0.26
CA PHE A 34 -6.56 2.81 -0.19
C PHE A 34 -6.79 3.57 -1.49
N PHE A 35 -6.63 4.89 -1.47
CA PHE A 35 -6.71 5.74 -2.64
C PHE A 35 -5.31 6.08 -3.13
N LEU A 36 -5.00 5.77 -4.37
CA LEU A 36 -3.73 6.11 -4.99
C LEU A 36 -3.95 7.06 -6.17
N GLY A 37 -3.24 8.19 -6.16
CA GLY A 37 -3.10 9.06 -7.33
C GLY A 37 -1.81 8.69 -8.06
N ASP A 38 -1.91 7.98 -9.17
CA ASP A 38 -0.76 7.58 -9.99
C ASP A 38 -0.14 8.81 -10.66
N GLY A 39 1.16 9.01 -10.45
CA GLY A 39 1.87 10.21 -10.92
C GLY A 39 1.43 11.52 -10.24
N MET A 40 0.58 11.47 -9.22
CA MET A 40 0.04 12.64 -8.52
C MET A 40 1.04 13.22 -7.51
N GLY A 41 2.05 13.91 -8.04
CA GLY A 41 3.02 14.63 -7.20
C GLY A 41 2.47 15.94 -6.61
N PRO A 42 3.23 16.60 -5.73
CA PRO A 42 2.82 17.86 -5.09
C PRO A 42 2.43 18.97 -6.08
N SER A 43 3.11 19.04 -7.23
CA SER A 43 2.79 20.02 -8.27
C SER A 43 1.41 19.82 -8.88
N VAL A 44 0.99 18.56 -9.07
CA VAL A 44 -0.35 18.21 -9.58
C VAL A 44 -1.42 18.63 -8.58
N ILE A 45 -1.20 18.39 -7.30
CA ILE A 45 -2.12 18.80 -6.22
C ILE A 45 -2.24 20.33 -6.18
N THR A 46 -1.12 21.03 -6.28
CA THR A 46 -1.11 22.50 -6.31
C THR A 46 -1.86 23.03 -7.53
N ALA A 47 -1.61 22.48 -8.72
CA ALA A 47 -2.33 22.87 -9.94
C ALA A 47 -3.84 22.63 -9.83
N ALA A 48 -4.23 21.49 -9.25
CA ALA A 48 -5.64 21.18 -9.02
C ALA A 48 -6.33 22.16 -8.04
N ARG A 49 -5.63 22.59 -6.99
CA ARG A 49 -6.13 23.62 -6.06
C ARG A 49 -6.36 24.95 -6.79
N ILE A 50 -5.34 25.42 -7.53
CA ILE A 50 -5.43 26.67 -8.29
C ILE A 50 -6.58 26.63 -9.29
N TYR A 51 -6.70 25.53 -10.04
CA TYR A 51 -7.78 25.33 -11.02
C TYR A 51 -9.17 25.34 -10.36
N ARG A 52 -9.29 24.75 -9.16
CA ARG A 52 -10.57 24.67 -8.45
C ARG A 52 -11.04 25.99 -7.85
N GLY A 53 -10.15 26.81 -7.32
CA GLY A 53 -10.56 28.03 -6.60
C GLY A 53 -9.41 28.87 -6.06
N GLY A 54 -8.22 28.81 -6.67
CA GLY A 54 -7.04 29.56 -6.27
C GLY A 54 -6.19 28.87 -5.21
N GLU A 55 -5.10 29.52 -4.84
CA GLU A 55 -4.08 28.97 -3.95
C GLU A 55 -4.60 28.62 -2.56
N ASP A 56 -5.55 29.39 -2.04
CA ASP A 56 -6.15 29.21 -0.70
C ASP A 56 -7.22 28.12 -0.66
N SER A 57 -7.61 27.55 -1.83
CA SER A 57 -8.60 26.49 -1.86
C SER A 57 -8.03 25.17 -1.37
N LEU A 58 -8.89 24.31 -0.81
CA LEU A 58 -8.56 22.95 -0.42
C LEU A 58 -9.37 21.96 -1.27
N LEU A 59 -8.71 20.91 -1.72
CA LEU A 59 -9.37 19.76 -2.34
C LEU A 59 -10.10 18.94 -1.27
N HIS A 60 -11.08 18.12 -1.67
CA HIS A 60 -11.87 17.36 -0.70
C HIS A 60 -11.02 16.43 0.15
N PHE A 61 -10.07 15.69 -0.46
CA PHE A 61 -9.23 14.78 0.28
C PHE A 61 -8.29 15.51 1.27
N GLU A 62 -7.85 16.74 0.96
CA GLU A 62 -7.02 17.54 1.86
C GLU A 62 -7.77 17.92 3.15
N ARG A 63 -9.11 18.11 3.05
CA ARG A 63 -9.97 18.39 4.22
C ARG A 63 -10.20 17.15 5.10
N LEU A 64 -10.04 15.95 4.54
CA LEU A 64 -10.23 14.69 5.24
C LEU A 64 -8.93 14.17 5.90
N MET A 65 -7.79 14.78 5.56
CA MET A 65 -6.50 14.35 6.10
C MET A 65 -6.33 14.75 7.56
N GLU A 66 -6.23 13.78 8.44
CA GLU A 66 -5.85 13.99 9.84
C GLU A 66 -4.34 14.05 10.03
N ARG A 67 -3.60 13.34 9.18
CA ARG A 67 -2.14 13.24 9.24
C ARG A 67 -1.54 13.18 7.84
N THR A 68 -0.37 13.77 7.67
CA THR A 68 0.40 13.72 6.43
C THR A 68 1.79 13.17 6.68
N ALA A 69 2.34 12.48 5.68
CA ALA A 69 3.71 12.00 5.70
C ALA A 69 4.32 12.09 4.29
N ARG A 70 5.64 12.00 4.22
CA ARG A 70 6.38 11.91 2.96
C ARG A 70 7.10 10.58 2.91
N ILE A 71 7.14 9.96 1.74
CA ILE A 71 7.86 8.73 1.48
C ILE A 71 8.87 8.94 0.35
N LYS A 72 9.91 8.12 0.34
CA LYS A 72 10.85 8.04 -0.77
C LYS A 72 10.32 7.04 -1.78
N THR A 73 10.27 7.43 -3.06
CA THR A 73 9.59 6.67 -4.12
C THR A 73 10.54 5.97 -5.09
N TYR A 74 11.86 5.95 -4.86
CA TYR A 74 12.81 5.24 -5.73
C TYR A 74 12.58 3.72 -5.71
N SER A 75 12.81 3.05 -6.86
CA SER A 75 12.81 1.58 -6.97
C SER A 75 14.19 0.99 -6.60
N LEU A 76 14.37 -0.32 -6.70
CA LEU A 76 15.68 -0.94 -6.39
C LEU A 76 16.77 -0.57 -7.38
N ASP A 77 16.41 -0.33 -8.63
CA ASP A 77 17.34 -0.14 -9.75
C ASP A 77 17.27 1.26 -10.40
N TYR A 78 16.27 2.10 -10.03
CA TYR A 78 16.13 3.45 -10.55
C TYR A 78 15.82 4.47 -9.47
N GLN A 79 16.32 5.70 -9.66
CA GLN A 79 15.99 6.84 -8.79
C GLN A 79 14.54 7.30 -8.97
N THR A 80 14.02 7.18 -10.17
CA THR A 80 12.61 7.43 -10.49
C THR A 80 11.92 6.10 -10.71
N THR A 81 10.98 5.78 -9.83
CA THR A 81 10.16 4.57 -9.94
C THR A 81 9.14 4.69 -11.05
N ASP A 82 8.71 3.56 -11.60
CA ASP A 82 7.43 3.46 -12.29
C ASP A 82 6.30 2.98 -11.35
N SER A 83 5.08 2.85 -11.87
CA SER A 83 3.90 2.48 -11.07
C SER A 83 3.96 1.05 -10.54
N ALA A 84 4.63 0.12 -11.23
CA ALA A 84 4.69 -1.29 -10.85
C ALA A 84 5.40 -1.50 -9.50
N PRO A 85 6.71 -1.15 -9.35
CA PRO A 85 7.41 -1.34 -8.09
C PRO A 85 6.90 -0.43 -6.98
N SER A 86 6.38 0.77 -7.30
CA SER A 86 5.87 1.67 -6.27
C SER A 86 4.58 1.16 -5.65
N MET A 87 3.60 0.72 -6.46
CA MET A 87 2.40 0.08 -5.94
C MET A 87 2.71 -1.27 -5.30
N GLY A 88 3.60 -2.07 -5.91
CA GLY A 88 4.09 -3.30 -5.33
C GLY A 88 4.68 -3.09 -3.92
N ALA A 89 5.42 -2.00 -3.71
CA ALA A 89 5.96 -1.67 -2.39
C ALA A 89 4.86 -1.33 -1.37
N TYR A 90 3.79 -0.62 -1.77
CA TYR A 90 2.65 -0.38 -0.88
C TYR A 90 1.92 -1.69 -0.52
N MET A 91 1.77 -2.59 -1.47
CA MET A 91 1.01 -3.82 -1.28
C MET A 91 1.79 -4.90 -0.54
N THR A 92 3.12 -4.97 -0.70
CA THR A 92 3.95 -6.07 -0.17
C THR A 92 4.88 -5.65 0.96
N GLY A 93 5.10 -4.34 1.15
CA GLY A 93 6.13 -3.82 2.06
C GLY A 93 7.57 -3.99 1.55
N MET A 94 7.76 -4.43 0.30
CA MET A 94 9.08 -4.69 -0.29
C MET A 94 9.36 -3.74 -1.44
N LYS A 95 10.58 -3.19 -1.53
CA LYS A 95 11.02 -2.51 -2.74
C LYS A 95 11.29 -3.51 -3.86
N LEU A 96 10.87 -3.14 -5.07
CA LEU A 96 10.98 -3.96 -6.28
C LEU A 96 11.78 -3.21 -7.35
N ASN A 97 12.21 -3.92 -8.38
CA ASN A 97 12.80 -3.31 -9.56
C ASN A 97 11.70 -2.71 -10.46
N ASN A 98 12.06 -1.75 -11.30
CA ASN A 98 11.14 -1.17 -12.27
C ASN A 98 10.50 -2.26 -13.14
N ASP A 99 9.30 -1.98 -13.64
CA ASP A 99 8.45 -2.86 -14.45
C ASP A 99 7.94 -4.14 -13.76
N VAL A 100 8.40 -4.45 -12.55
CA VAL A 100 8.06 -5.69 -11.84
C VAL A 100 6.78 -5.53 -11.02
N ILE A 101 5.84 -6.46 -11.21
CA ILE A 101 4.56 -6.55 -10.51
C ILE A 101 4.70 -7.50 -9.30
N SER A 102 4.72 -6.97 -8.09
CA SER A 102 4.69 -7.70 -6.81
C SER A 102 5.49 -9.01 -6.77
N GLN A 103 6.68 -9.03 -7.39
CA GLN A 103 7.58 -10.19 -7.46
C GLN A 103 8.98 -9.84 -6.94
N ALA A 104 9.28 -10.29 -5.74
CA ALA A 104 10.53 -9.96 -5.05
C ALA A 104 11.75 -10.57 -5.75
N GLY A 105 12.78 -9.75 -5.96
CA GLY A 105 14.03 -10.14 -6.61
C GLY A 105 13.94 -10.32 -8.12
N ALA A 106 12.75 -10.15 -8.72
CA ALA A 106 12.58 -10.26 -10.16
C ALA A 106 13.16 -9.04 -10.90
N ARG A 107 13.45 -9.24 -12.17
CA ARG A 107 13.81 -8.20 -13.15
C ARG A 107 13.13 -8.49 -14.48
N THR A 108 12.80 -7.46 -15.21
CA THR A 108 12.39 -7.60 -16.60
C THR A 108 13.63 -7.87 -17.43
N ILE A 109 13.84 -9.14 -17.83
CA ILE A 109 15.02 -9.60 -18.57
C ILE A 109 14.76 -9.74 -20.06
N ASN A 110 13.51 -10.00 -20.43
CA ASN A 110 13.08 -10.13 -21.80
C ASN A 110 11.77 -9.34 -22.01
N PRO A 111 11.54 -8.77 -23.21
CA PRO A 111 10.26 -8.16 -23.53
C PRO A 111 9.15 -9.23 -23.47
N THR A 112 7.94 -8.79 -23.18
CA THR A 112 6.76 -9.66 -23.27
C THR A 112 6.53 -10.12 -24.72
N LYS A 113 5.97 -11.30 -24.87
CA LYS A 113 5.54 -11.80 -26.17
C LYS A 113 4.02 -11.98 -26.16
N ASP A 114 3.34 -11.28 -27.03
CA ASP A 114 1.87 -11.34 -27.16
C ASP A 114 1.13 -11.12 -25.81
N GLY A 115 1.63 -10.19 -25.00
CA GLY A 115 1.09 -9.91 -23.67
C GLY A 115 1.39 -10.96 -22.59
N VAL A 116 2.20 -11.97 -22.91
CA VAL A 116 2.65 -12.99 -21.96
C VAL A 116 4.08 -12.69 -21.53
N ASP A 117 4.34 -12.86 -20.23
CA ASP A 117 5.68 -12.62 -19.70
C ASP A 117 6.72 -13.64 -20.21
N GLN A 118 7.96 -13.23 -20.15
CA GLN A 118 9.12 -14.06 -20.51
C GLN A 118 10.11 -14.12 -19.32
N CYS A 119 9.56 -14.26 -18.11
CA CYS A 119 10.31 -14.14 -16.85
C CYS A 119 11.37 -15.21 -16.65
N GLY A 120 11.13 -16.42 -17.16
CA GLY A 120 11.99 -17.57 -16.86
C GLY A 120 11.78 -18.13 -15.44
N ALA A 121 12.19 -19.37 -15.22
CA ALA A 121 11.84 -20.15 -14.03
C ALA A 121 12.42 -19.62 -12.70
N ASN A 122 13.52 -18.86 -12.72
CA ASN A 122 14.26 -18.45 -11.52
C ASN A 122 14.29 -16.91 -11.35
N ASN A 123 13.36 -16.20 -11.94
CA ASN A 123 13.35 -14.76 -11.92
C ASN A 123 12.48 -14.22 -10.78
N GLY A 124 12.99 -14.32 -9.56
CA GLY A 124 12.31 -13.84 -8.37
C GLY A 124 11.25 -14.80 -7.81
N ARG A 125 10.44 -14.28 -6.89
CA ARG A 125 9.34 -15.02 -6.24
C ARG A 125 8.17 -14.10 -5.97
N PRO A 126 6.92 -14.57 -5.99
CA PRO A 126 5.76 -13.79 -5.56
C PRO A 126 5.99 -13.18 -4.17
N ALA A 127 5.70 -11.89 -4.05
CA ALA A 127 5.71 -11.17 -2.78
C ALA A 127 4.27 -10.99 -2.32
N VAL A 128 3.91 -11.60 -1.20
CA VAL A 128 2.51 -11.63 -0.71
C VAL A 128 1.99 -10.22 -0.53
N THR A 129 0.85 -9.92 -1.11
CA THR A 129 0.19 -8.61 -1.06
C THR A 129 -0.77 -8.49 0.13
N ILE A 130 -1.09 -7.25 0.51
CA ILE A 130 -2.11 -6.99 1.54
C ILE A 130 -3.47 -7.58 1.11
N LEU A 131 -3.80 -7.55 -0.18
CA LEU A 131 -5.05 -8.11 -0.71
C LEU A 131 -5.11 -9.63 -0.50
N GLU A 132 -4.04 -10.34 -0.82
CA GLU A 132 -3.92 -11.79 -0.56
C GLU A 132 -4.00 -12.10 0.94
N LEU A 133 -3.34 -11.32 1.78
CA LEU A 133 -3.45 -11.45 3.24
C LEU A 133 -4.87 -11.21 3.76
N ALA A 134 -5.63 -10.31 3.13
CA ALA A 134 -7.03 -10.06 3.46
C ALA A 134 -7.91 -11.25 3.05
N LYS A 135 -7.73 -11.80 1.85
CA LYS A 135 -8.43 -13.01 1.39
C LYS A 135 -8.15 -14.20 2.30
N ALA A 136 -6.90 -14.44 2.65
CA ALA A 136 -6.52 -15.51 3.58
C ALA A 136 -7.20 -15.39 4.96
N ARG A 137 -7.72 -14.19 5.30
CA ARG A 137 -8.48 -13.93 6.53
C ARG A 137 -9.98 -13.83 6.32
N GLY A 138 -10.51 -14.29 5.19
CA GLY A 138 -11.93 -14.25 4.84
C GLY A 138 -12.50 -12.83 4.73
N ARG A 139 -11.68 -11.84 4.32
CA ARG A 139 -12.12 -10.48 4.07
C ARG A 139 -12.48 -10.30 2.61
N ALA A 140 -13.54 -9.53 2.37
CA ALA A 140 -13.83 -9.06 1.03
C ALA A 140 -12.73 -8.09 0.54
N THR A 141 -12.40 -8.17 -0.74
CA THR A 141 -11.32 -7.44 -1.38
C THR A 141 -11.76 -6.79 -2.68
N GLY A 142 -11.08 -5.75 -3.11
CA GLY A 142 -11.39 -5.10 -4.37
C GLY A 142 -10.26 -4.29 -4.93
N ALA A 143 -10.25 -4.16 -6.26
CA ALA A 143 -9.39 -3.24 -7.01
C ALA A 143 -10.25 -2.46 -8.01
N ILE A 144 -10.24 -1.13 -7.89
CA ILE A 144 -10.98 -0.20 -8.74
C ILE A 144 -10.00 0.78 -9.34
N THR A 145 -10.07 0.98 -10.65
CA THR A 145 -9.13 1.84 -11.36
C THR A 145 -9.81 2.60 -12.50
N THR A 146 -9.24 3.72 -12.88
CA THR A 146 -9.61 4.46 -14.09
C THR A 146 -8.86 4.00 -15.33
N THR A 147 -7.91 3.05 -15.17
CA THR A 147 -7.13 2.42 -16.25
C THR A 147 -7.66 1.03 -16.55
N GLU A 148 -6.90 0.22 -17.30
CA GLU A 148 -7.14 -1.21 -17.44
C GLU A 148 -6.84 -1.94 -16.12
N LEU A 149 -7.59 -2.99 -15.80
CA LEU A 149 -7.32 -3.84 -14.61
C LEU A 149 -5.95 -4.52 -14.67
N THR A 150 -5.43 -4.73 -15.89
CA THR A 150 -4.09 -5.27 -16.13
C THR A 150 -2.98 -4.23 -16.06
N HIS A 151 -3.31 -2.93 -15.93
CA HIS A 151 -2.32 -1.89 -15.72
C HIS A 151 -1.54 -2.12 -14.42
N ALA A 152 -0.28 -1.70 -14.39
CA ALA A 152 0.65 -2.00 -13.29
C ALA A 152 0.12 -1.67 -11.89
N THR A 153 -0.57 -0.57 -11.73
CA THR A 153 -1.08 -0.09 -10.44
C THR A 153 -2.13 -1.03 -9.84
N PRO A 154 -3.27 -1.34 -10.50
CA PRO A 154 -4.20 -2.33 -9.97
C PRO A 154 -3.60 -3.75 -9.95
N ALA A 155 -2.83 -4.15 -10.98
CA ALA A 155 -2.22 -5.46 -11.06
C ALA A 155 -1.33 -5.79 -9.85
N SER A 156 -0.59 -4.83 -9.34
CA SER A 156 0.29 -5.03 -8.17
C SER A 156 -0.45 -5.39 -6.89
N THR A 157 -1.78 -5.32 -6.86
CA THR A 157 -2.58 -5.74 -5.72
C THR A 157 -2.84 -7.26 -5.69
N PHE A 158 -2.87 -7.92 -6.86
CA PHE A 158 -3.32 -9.30 -7.01
C PHE A 158 -2.44 -10.20 -7.90
N ALA A 159 -1.55 -9.62 -8.71
CA ALA A 159 -0.74 -10.38 -9.67
C ALA A 159 0.76 -10.32 -9.33
N HIS A 160 1.48 -11.30 -9.87
CA HIS A 160 2.94 -11.43 -9.73
C HIS A 160 3.53 -11.75 -11.10
N THR A 161 4.35 -10.84 -11.62
CA THR A 161 5.09 -11.05 -12.86
C THR A 161 6.33 -10.15 -12.93
N CYS A 162 7.32 -10.56 -13.70
CA CYS A 162 8.53 -9.77 -13.91
C CYS A 162 8.33 -8.60 -14.89
N SER A 163 7.17 -8.47 -15.50
CA SER A 163 6.90 -7.41 -16.47
C SER A 163 5.48 -6.87 -16.36
N ARG A 164 5.36 -5.56 -16.21
CA ARG A 164 4.09 -4.84 -16.22
C ARG A 164 3.35 -4.91 -17.55
N ASP A 165 4.07 -5.20 -18.65
CA ASP A 165 3.50 -5.28 -19.99
C ASP A 165 2.89 -6.63 -20.31
N ALA A 166 2.94 -7.58 -19.35
CA ALA A 166 2.39 -8.92 -19.49
C ALA A 166 0.88 -8.97 -19.21
N ALA A 167 0.10 -8.20 -19.97
CA ALA A 167 -1.33 -8.00 -19.71
C ALA A 167 -2.13 -9.32 -19.67
N TYR A 168 -1.83 -10.28 -20.55
CA TYR A 168 -2.50 -11.59 -20.54
C TYR A 168 -2.09 -12.43 -19.33
N THR A 169 -0.81 -12.44 -18.96
CA THR A 169 -0.37 -13.11 -17.71
C THR A 169 -1.06 -12.51 -16.49
N ILE A 170 -1.19 -11.19 -16.42
CA ILE A 170 -1.88 -10.49 -15.32
C ILE A 170 -3.37 -10.86 -15.32
N ALA A 171 -4.03 -10.84 -16.47
CA ALA A 171 -5.45 -11.19 -16.61
C ALA A 171 -5.71 -12.64 -16.18
N GLN A 172 -4.87 -13.59 -16.59
CA GLN A 172 -4.99 -15.01 -16.21
C GLN A 172 -4.96 -15.20 -14.69
N GLN A 173 -4.19 -14.41 -13.96
CA GLN A 173 -4.09 -14.51 -12.51
C GLN A 173 -5.37 -14.09 -11.77
N LEU A 174 -6.32 -13.42 -12.45
CA LEU A 174 -7.61 -13.01 -11.90
C LEU A 174 -8.73 -14.07 -12.08
N VAL A 175 -8.56 -15.05 -12.96
CA VAL A 175 -9.64 -15.98 -13.35
C VAL A 175 -9.64 -17.23 -12.47
N PRO A 176 -10.55 -17.37 -11.48
CA PRO A 176 -10.60 -18.53 -10.60
C PRO A 176 -10.75 -19.83 -11.38
N GLY A 177 -9.91 -20.82 -11.06
CA GLY A 177 -9.89 -22.13 -11.76
C GLY A 177 -9.24 -22.12 -13.13
N GLY A 178 -8.82 -20.96 -13.63
CA GLY A 178 -8.08 -20.84 -14.90
C GLY A 178 -6.61 -21.26 -14.77
N ALA A 179 -6.01 -21.61 -15.91
CA ALA A 179 -4.56 -21.82 -15.98
C ALA A 179 -3.84 -20.48 -15.67
N GLY A 180 -2.91 -20.50 -14.71
CA GLY A 180 -2.20 -19.30 -14.27
C GLY A 180 -2.89 -18.50 -13.18
N TYR A 181 -4.05 -18.96 -12.66
CA TYR A 181 -4.74 -18.30 -11.57
C TYR A 181 -3.86 -18.15 -10.32
N ASN A 182 -3.89 -16.96 -9.70
CA ASN A 182 -3.23 -16.75 -8.43
C ASN A 182 -4.07 -17.38 -7.29
N ALA A 183 -3.71 -18.58 -6.88
CA ALA A 183 -4.42 -19.34 -5.86
C ALA A 183 -4.48 -18.64 -4.48
N ALA A 184 -3.60 -17.68 -4.20
CA ALA A 184 -3.64 -16.89 -2.97
C ALA A 184 -4.86 -15.95 -2.90
N LEU A 185 -5.53 -15.73 -4.01
CA LEU A 185 -6.80 -14.97 -4.08
C LEU A 185 -8.01 -15.81 -3.64
N GLY A 186 -7.84 -17.10 -3.31
CA GLY A 186 -8.93 -17.97 -2.84
C GLY A 186 -10.03 -18.17 -3.90
N ASP A 187 -11.22 -17.67 -3.64
CA ASP A 187 -12.37 -17.70 -4.55
C ASP A 187 -12.41 -16.53 -5.54
N GLY A 188 -11.41 -15.67 -5.53
CA GLY A 188 -11.28 -14.51 -6.40
C GLY A 188 -11.31 -13.19 -5.66
N VAL A 189 -11.10 -12.10 -6.40
CA VAL A 189 -11.27 -10.73 -5.91
C VAL A 189 -12.75 -10.38 -5.98
N ASP A 190 -13.33 -9.88 -4.87
CA ASP A 190 -14.79 -9.70 -4.75
C ASP A 190 -15.31 -8.52 -5.61
N VAL A 191 -14.50 -7.49 -5.80
CA VAL A 191 -14.87 -6.31 -6.60
C VAL A 191 -13.73 -5.94 -7.55
N LEU A 192 -14.00 -5.95 -8.84
CA LEU A 192 -13.08 -5.51 -9.89
C LEU A 192 -13.80 -4.51 -10.79
N MET A 193 -13.28 -3.29 -10.89
CA MET A 193 -13.83 -2.24 -11.76
C MET A 193 -12.69 -1.51 -12.47
N GLY A 194 -12.71 -1.52 -13.80
CA GLY A 194 -11.70 -0.87 -14.64
C GLY A 194 -11.90 -1.16 -16.11
N GLY A 195 -10.97 -0.67 -16.92
CA GLY A 195 -10.88 -1.00 -18.33
C GLY A 195 -10.25 -2.38 -18.57
N GLY A 196 -9.94 -2.69 -19.85
CA GLY A 196 -9.22 -3.91 -20.23
C GLY A 196 -10.04 -4.89 -21.09
N ARG A 197 -11.10 -4.40 -21.74
CA ARG A 197 -11.93 -5.24 -22.62
C ARG A 197 -11.17 -5.95 -23.74
N ASN A 198 -9.98 -5.45 -24.08
CA ASN A 198 -9.16 -5.98 -25.19
C ASN A 198 -8.17 -7.08 -24.73
N HIS A 199 -8.19 -7.48 -23.46
CA HIS A 199 -7.31 -8.50 -22.88
C HIS A 199 -8.10 -9.70 -22.43
#